data_f3f6c43f872fb3977651690493866225
#
_entry.id   f3f6c43f872fb3977651690493866225
#
_cell.length_a   1.000
_cell.length_b   1.000
_cell.length_c   1.000
_cell.angle_alpha   90.00
_cell.angle_beta   90.00
_cell.angle_gamma   90.00
#
_symmetry.space_group_name_H-M   'P 1'
#
loop_
_entity.id
_entity.type
_entity.pdbx_description
1 polymer ?
#
loop_
_entity_poly.entity_id
_entity_poly.type
_entity_poly.pdbx_seq_one_letter_code
_entity_poly.pdbx_strand_id
1 'polypeptide(L)'
;MKKLLAYVACDPGAKGSYCLLVPETQQVLFKPTTDKPLDIFNWFKQIQEEFNLIVTVIEDVHSIFGVSAKSNFNFGFNTGLVTAVAASTGCMVDTIQPKKWQKQIGVKTKGKLIKKEVAGICERLYPKVNIRGARGGLLDGLSDSLMMAHCASQIHKI
;
A
#
# COMPACT_ATOMS: atom_id res chain seq x y z
N MET A 1 4.30 16.95 21.77
CA MET A 1 5.19 15.80 21.43
C MET A 1 5.48 15.80 19.93
N LYS A 2 6.67 15.38 19.53
CA LYS A 2 6.99 15.20 18.10
C LYS A 2 6.19 14.00 17.56
N LYS A 3 5.45 14.20 16.47
CA LYS A 3 4.70 13.10 15.82
C LYS A 3 5.68 12.12 15.19
N LEU A 4 5.39 10.82 15.32
CA LEU A 4 6.16 9.75 14.67
C LEU A 4 6.01 9.82 13.15
N LEU A 5 7.06 9.43 12.44
CA LEU A 5 7.05 9.37 10.97
C LEU A 5 6.16 8.21 10.50
N ALA A 6 5.32 8.50 9.53
CA ALA A 6 4.41 7.51 8.95
C ALA A 6 4.49 7.51 7.42
N TYR A 7 4.24 6.36 6.85
CA TYR A 7 4.25 6.10 5.41
C TYR A 7 2.98 5.37 5.03
N VAL A 8 2.35 5.81 3.96
CA VAL A 8 1.17 5.13 3.42
C VAL A 8 1.52 4.53 2.07
N ALA A 9 1.01 3.34 1.81
CA ALA A 9 1.02 2.77 0.47
C ALA A 9 -0.36 2.26 0.09
N CYS A 10 -0.64 2.26 -1.20
CA CYS A 10 -1.92 1.82 -1.77
C CYS A 10 -1.68 0.86 -2.93
N ASP A 11 -2.24 -0.36 -2.80
CA ASP A 11 -2.56 -1.21 -3.94
C ASP A 11 -4.00 -0.86 -4.36
N PRO A 12 -4.21 -0.19 -5.52
CA PRO A 12 -5.55 0.26 -5.93
C PRO A 12 -6.41 -0.83 -6.57
N GLY A 13 -5.94 -2.08 -6.60
CA GLY A 13 -6.70 -3.21 -7.13
C GLY A 13 -8.01 -3.48 -6.38
N ALA A 14 -8.93 -4.23 -6.99
CA ALA A 14 -10.24 -4.55 -6.40
C ALA A 14 -10.16 -5.31 -5.06
N LYS A 15 -9.06 -6.04 -4.84
CA LYS A 15 -8.73 -6.72 -3.58
C LYS A 15 -7.53 -6.06 -2.89
N GLY A 16 -7.23 -4.83 -3.27
CA GLY A 16 -6.14 -4.06 -2.72
C GLY A 16 -6.46 -3.47 -1.34
N SER A 17 -5.50 -2.78 -0.79
CA SER A 17 -5.65 -2.09 0.49
C SER A 17 -4.76 -0.85 0.56
N TYR A 18 -5.12 0.04 1.47
CA TYR A 18 -4.22 1.05 2.01
C TYR A 18 -3.50 0.46 3.22
N CYS A 19 -2.23 0.74 3.34
CA CYS A 19 -1.42 0.39 4.49
C CYS A 19 -0.75 1.63 5.06
N LEU A 20 -0.99 1.92 6.34
CA LEU A 20 -0.18 2.84 7.12
C LEU A 20 0.92 2.05 7.83
N LEU A 21 2.15 2.49 7.71
CA LEU A 21 3.31 1.97 8.44
C LEU A 21 3.98 3.08 9.25
N VAL A 22 4.18 2.84 10.54
CA VAL A 22 5.03 3.63 11.43
C VAL A 22 6.27 2.81 11.77
N PRO A 23 7.41 3.02 11.08
CA PRO A 23 8.56 2.12 11.20
C PRO A 23 9.16 2.04 12.60
N GLU A 24 9.17 3.15 13.35
CA GLU A 24 9.77 3.23 14.68
C GLU A 24 9.10 2.28 15.69
N THR A 25 7.78 2.14 15.61
CA THR A 25 6.99 1.27 16.50
C THR A 25 6.56 -0.03 15.86
N GLN A 26 6.80 -0.20 14.55
CA GLN A 26 6.26 -1.27 13.72
C GLN A 26 4.72 -1.33 13.72
N GLN A 27 4.08 -0.20 14.04
CA GLN A 27 2.63 -0.10 13.94
C GLN A 27 2.19 -0.16 12.47
N VAL A 28 1.22 -1.03 12.20
CA VAL A 28 0.63 -1.21 10.88
C VAL A 28 -0.89 -1.12 11.00
N LEU A 29 -1.51 -0.33 10.14
CA LEU A 29 -2.96 -0.25 10.00
C LEU A 29 -3.33 -0.47 8.55
N PHE A 30 -4.30 -1.34 8.31
CA PHE A 30 -4.86 -1.56 6.99
C PHE A 30 -6.25 -0.95 6.85
N LYS A 31 -6.55 -0.46 5.66
CA LYS A 31 -7.88 -0.04 5.25
C LYS A 31 -8.17 -0.65 3.87
N PRO A 32 -9.29 -1.36 3.69
CA PRO A 32 -9.71 -1.82 2.37
C PRO A 32 -9.86 -0.64 1.40
N THR A 33 -9.57 -0.87 0.13
CA THR A 33 -9.84 0.13 -0.92
C THR A 33 -11.33 0.44 -0.97
N THR A 34 -11.66 1.68 -1.24
CA THR A 34 -13.04 2.19 -1.32
C THR A 34 -13.15 3.16 -2.48
N ASP A 35 -14.33 3.24 -3.09
CA ASP A 35 -14.69 4.19 -4.13
C ASP A 35 -15.31 5.49 -3.57
N LYS A 36 -15.32 5.65 -2.23
CA LYS A 36 -15.89 6.81 -1.54
C LYS A 36 -14.81 7.83 -1.20
N PRO A 37 -14.73 8.97 -1.90
CA PRO A 37 -13.69 9.97 -1.69
C PRO A 37 -13.62 10.47 -0.24
N LEU A 38 -14.76 10.68 0.40
CA LEU A 38 -14.83 11.21 1.77
C LEU A 38 -14.24 10.22 2.79
N ASP A 39 -14.45 8.91 2.60
CA ASP A 39 -13.87 7.88 3.48
C ASP A 39 -12.34 7.89 3.39
N ILE A 40 -11.80 8.08 2.18
CA ILE A 40 -10.35 8.18 1.95
C ILE A 40 -9.83 9.48 2.58
N PHE A 41 -10.49 10.60 2.32
CA PHE A 41 -10.10 11.91 2.85
C PHE A 41 -10.05 11.91 4.39
N ASN A 42 -11.11 11.42 5.04
CA ASN A 42 -11.19 11.35 6.49
C ASN A 42 -10.09 10.47 7.08
N TRP A 43 -9.77 9.35 6.43
CA TRP A 43 -8.69 8.48 6.87
C TRP A 43 -7.31 9.16 6.80
N PHE A 44 -7.01 9.88 5.70
CA PHE A 44 -5.78 10.66 5.59
C PHE A 44 -5.71 11.77 6.64
N LYS A 45 -6.82 12.48 6.88
CA LYS A 45 -6.88 13.53 7.90
C LYS A 45 -6.61 12.97 9.29
N GLN A 46 -7.22 11.85 9.64
CA GLN A 46 -6.97 11.17 10.91
C GLN A 46 -5.49 10.77 11.06
N ILE A 47 -4.88 10.20 10.01
CA ILE A 47 -3.45 9.88 10.03
C ILE A 47 -2.61 11.12 10.29
N GLN A 48 -2.89 12.23 9.62
CA GLN A 48 -2.13 13.47 9.79
C GLN A 48 -2.32 14.13 11.16
N GLU A 49 -3.44 13.88 11.84
CA GLU A 49 -3.65 14.31 13.23
C GLU A 49 -2.72 13.56 14.20
N GLU A 50 -2.51 12.27 13.99
CA GLU A 50 -1.73 11.40 14.88
C GLU A 50 -0.25 11.32 14.52
N PHE A 51 0.08 11.32 13.22
CA PHE A 51 1.42 11.07 12.70
C PHE A 51 1.91 12.20 11.79
N ASN A 52 3.22 12.24 11.58
CA ASN A 52 3.84 13.02 10.52
C ASN A 52 3.91 12.15 9.26
N LEU A 53 2.88 12.26 8.42
CA LEU A 53 2.78 11.51 7.15
C LEU A 53 3.77 12.08 6.13
N ILE A 54 4.77 11.28 5.77
CA ILE A 54 5.87 11.68 4.88
C ILE A 54 5.45 11.58 3.42
N VAL A 55 4.90 10.44 3.03
CA VAL A 55 4.51 10.17 1.65
C VAL A 55 3.41 9.14 1.58
N THR A 56 2.57 9.25 0.55
CA THR A 56 1.68 8.20 0.09
C THR A 56 2.23 7.64 -1.22
N VAL A 57 2.57 6.36 -1.24
CA VAL A 57 3.05 5.66 -2.43
C VAL A 57 1.93 4.81 -3.02
N ILE A 58 1.71 4.94 -4.32
CA ILE A 58 0.66 4.21 -5.04
C ILE A 58 1.32 3.29 -6.05
N GLU A 59 0.84 2.05 -6.14
CA GLU A 59 1.37 1.12 -7.13
C GLU A 59 1.12 1.62 -8.56
N ASP A 60 2.20 1.80 -9.31
CA ASP A 60 2.16 2.25 -10.70
C ASP A 60 1.96 1.07 -11.62
N VAL A 61 0.70 0.75 -11.90
CA VAL A 61 0.31 -0.27 -12.85
C VAL A 61 -0.49 0.39 -13.97
N HIS A 62 0.03 0.26 -15.19
CA HIS A 62 -0.69 0.67 -16.40
C HIS A 62 -1.76 -0.36 -16.77
N SER A 63 -2.47 -0.15 -17.89
CA SER A 63 -3.48 -1.11 -18.35
C SER A 63 -2.89 -2.53 -18.40
N ILE A 64 -3.57 -3.47 -17.77
CA ILE A 64 -3.14 -4.86 -17.71
C ILE A 64 -3.70 -5.59 -18.92
N PHE A 65 -2.82 -6.11 -19.76
CA PHE A 65 -3.23 -6.93 -20.91
C PHE A 65 -3.89 -8.23 -20.44
N GLY A 66 -4.98 -8.61 -21.08
CA GLY A 66 -5.72 -9.84 -20.73
C GLY A 66 -6.72 -9.70 -19.57
N VAL A 67 -6.86 -8.51 -18.99
CA VAL A 67 -7.90 -8.19 -18.00
C VAL A 67 -9.06 -7.47 -18.69
N SER A 68 -10.27 -7.62 -18.17
CA SER A 68 -11.44 -6.96 -18.73
C SER A 68 -11.31 -5.43 -18.72
N ALA A 69 -11.95 -4.76 -19.71
CA ALA A 69 -12.01 -3.30 -19.75
C ALA A 69 -12.56 -2.71 -18.45
N LYS A 70 -13.58 -3.36 -17.85
CA LYS A 70 -14.16 -2.95 -16.55
C LYS A 70 -13.12 -2.98 -15.43
N SER A 71 -12.30 -4.04 -15.37
CA SER A 71 -11.26 -4.14 -14.32
C SER A 71 -10.18 -3.09 -14.51
N ASN A 72 -9.73 -2.84 -15.74
CA ASN A 72 -8.78 -1.78 -16.06
C ASN A 72 -9.35 -0.39 -15.72
N PHE A 73 -10.62 -0.14 -16.05
CA PHE A 73 -11.29 1.12 -15.70
C PHE A 73 -11.34 1.34 -14.20
N ASN A 74 -11.79 0.32 -13.44
CA ASN A 74 -11.88 0.42 -11.97
C ASN A 74 -10.50 0.63 -11.33
N PHE A 75 -9.47 -0.04 -11.85
CA PHE A 75 -8.11 0.15 -11.38
C PHE A 75 -7.63 1.59 -11.59
N GLY A 76 -7.80 2.12 -12.80
CA GLY A 76 -7.45 3.51 -13.13
C GLY A 76 -8.26 4.52 -12.33
N PHE A 77 -9.56 4.29 -12.14
CA PHE A 77 -10.44 5.12 -11.32
C PHE A 77 -9.95 5.18 -9.86
N ASN A 78 -9.69 4.01 -9.25
CA ASN A 78 -9.19 3.96 -7.86
C ASN A 78 -7.82 4.63 -7.71
N THR A 79 -6.93 4.43 -8.68
CA THR A 79 -5.61 5.09 -8.69
C THR A 79 -5.76 6.61 -8.73
N GLY A 80 -6.58 7.12 -9.66
CA GLY A 80 -6.85 8.56 -9.78
C GLY A 80 -7.51 9.14 -8.52
N LEU A 81 -8.47 8.41 -7.96
CA LEU A 81 -9.19 8.82 -6.75
C LEU A 81 -8.24 8.95 -5.55
N VAL A 82 -7.44 7.93 -5.24
CA VAL A 82 -6.51 7.99 -4.10
C VAL A 82 -5.43 9.05 -4.31
N THR A 83 -4.93 9.20 -5.53
CA THR A 83 -3.95 10.23 -5.87
C THR A 83 -4.50 11.64 -5.60
N ALA A 84 -5.69 11.93 -6.11
CA ALA A 84 -6.33 13.23 -5.95
C ALA A 84 -6.66 13.53 -4.47
N VAL A 85 -7.21 12.54 -3.75
CA VAL A 85 -7.58 12.73 -2.34
C VAL A 85 -6.34 12.88 -1.47
N ALA A 86 -5.32 12.06 -1.61
CA ALA A 86 -4.08 12.18 -0.84
C ALA A 86 -3.41 13.54 -1.08
N ALA A 87 -3.29 13.96 -2.34
CA ALA A 87 -2.74 15.27 -2.69
C ALA A 87 -3.57 16.44 -2.10
N SER A 88 -4.91 16.33 -2.10
CA SER A 88 -5.79 17.37 -1.53
C SER A 88 -5.61 17.57 -0.02
N THR A 89 -5.09 16.57 0.69
CA THR A 89 -4.73 16.70 2.11
C THR A 89 -3.35 17.32 2.36
N GLY A 90 -2.64 17.71 1.30
CA GLY A 90 -1.28 18.24 1.39
C GLY A 90 -0.20 17.16 1.56
N CYS A 91 -0.56 15.88 1.43
CA CYS A 91 0.38 14.78 1.47
C CYS A 91 1.22 14.71 0.19
N MET A 92 2.52 14.45 0.33
CA MET A 92 3.34 14.07 -0.81
C MET A 92 2.83 12.75 -1.40
N VAL A 93 2.65 12.72 -2.72
CA VAL A 93 2.24 11.49 -3.44
C VAL A 93 3.34 11.08 -4.40
N ASP A 94 3.69 9.81 -4.37
CA ASP A 94 4.67 9.18 -5.27
C ASP A 94 4.11 7.88 -5.81
N THR A 95 4.74 7.32 -6.83
CA THR A 95 4.35 6.04 -7.43
C THR A 95 5.51 5.06 -7.42
N ILE A 96 5.21 3.77 -7.34
CA ILE A 96 6.22 2.73 -7.40
C ILE A 96 5.78 1.56 -8.28
N GLN A 97 6.62 1.19 -9.23
CA GLN A 97 6.34 0.04 -10.09
C GLN A 97 6.46 -1.29 -9.34
N PRO A 98 5.60 -2.29 -9.63
CA PRO A 98 5.65 -3.61 -9.00
C PRO A 98 7.05 -4.23 -9.02
N LYS A 99 7.70 -4.27 -10.17
CA LYS A 99 9.05 -4.84 -10.31
C LYS A 99 10.09 -4.12 -9.45
N LYS A 100 9.93 -2.80 -9.23
CA LYS A 100 10.89 -2.00 -8.46
C LYS A 100 10.80 -2.33 -6.98
N TRP A 101 9.60 -2.29 -6.38
CA TRP A 101 9.47 -2.59 -4.96
C TRP A 101 9.72 -4.08 -4.66
N GLN A 102 9.27 -5.01 -5.53
CA GLN A 102 9.56 -6.44 -5.38
C GLN A 102 11.06 -6.73 -5.38
N LYS A 103 11.81 -6.11 -6.30
CA LYS A 103 13.28 -6.22 -6.32
C LYS A 103 13.91 -5.66 -5.05
N GLN A 104 13.40 -4.53 -4.54
CA GLN A 104 13.95 -3.86 -3.35
C GLN A 104 13.79 -4.72 -2.09
N ILE A 105 12.68 -5.45 -1.93
CA ILE A 105 12.49 -6.38 -0.80
C ILE A 105 13.15 -7.75 -1.02
N GLY A 106 13.77 -7.97 -2.16
CA GLY A 106 14.56 -9.18 -2.44
C GLY A 106 13.77 -10.34 -3.06
N VAL A 107 12.64 -10.08 -3.73
CA VAL A 107 11.87 -11.10 -4.48
C VAL A 107 12.74 -11.65 -5.61
N LYS A 108 12.86 -12.98 -5.67
CA LYS A 108 13.67 -13.71 -6.66
C LYS A 108 12.82 -14.58 -7.59
N THR A 109 11.64 -14.97 -7.16
CA THR A 109 10.74 -15.82 -7.95
C THR A 109 10.03 -15.03 -9.05
N LYS A 110 9.33 -15.75 -9.93
CA LYS A 110 8.58 -15.18 -11.06
C LYS A 110 7.15 -15.72 -11.11
N GLY A 111 6.29 -15.02 -11.81
CA GLY A 111 4.92 -15.43 -12.06
C GLY A 111 4.12 -15.64 -10.77
N LYS A 112 3.40 -16.75 -10.68
CA LYS A 112 2.48 -17.04 -9.55
C LYS A 112 3.17 -17.20 -8.19
N LEU A 113 4.49 -17.46 -8.16
CA LEU A 113 5.24 -17.65 -6.93
C LEU A 113 5.57 -16.33 -6.22
N ILE A 114 5.54 -15.20 -6.93
CA ILE A 114 5.84 -13.87 -6.38
C ILE A 114 4.98 -13.60 -5.13
N LYS A 115 3.67 -13.83 -5.20
CA LYS A 115 2.75 -13.55 -4.08
C LYS A 115 3.11 -14.33 -2.81
N LYS A 116 3.48 -15.60 -2.97
CA LYS A 116 3.90 -16.44 -1.85
C LYS A 116 5.23 -15.94 -1.26
N GLU A 117 6.16 -15.54 -2.09
CA GLU A 117 7.46 -15.02 -1.64
C GLU A 117 7.30 -13.67 -0.93
N VAL A 118 6.51 -12.75 -1.49
CA VAL A 118 6.18 -11.46 -0.86
C VAL A 118 5.54 -11.68 0.51
N ALA A 119 4.57 -12.58 0.62
CA ALA A 119 3.94 -12.92 1.90
C ALA A 119 4.95 -13.45 2.92
N GLY A 120 5.85 -14.35 2.51
CA GLY A 120 6.90 -14.88 3.40
C GLY A 120 7.90 -13.80 3.86
N ILE A 121 8.24 -12.87 2.99
CA ILE A 121 9.08 -11.70 3.36
C ILE A 121 8.33 -10.81 4.36
N CYS A 122 7.06 -10.53 4.09
CA CYS A 122 6.21 -9.73 4.95
C CYS A 122 6.07 -10.33 6.35
N GLU A 123 5.75 -11.62 6.47
CA GLU A 123 5.60 -12.33 7.74
C GLU A 123 6.92 -12.37 8.53
N ARG A 124 8.06 -12.42 7.85
CA ARG A 124 9.39 -12.36 8.51
C ARG A 124 9.74 -10.98 9.03
N LEU A 125 9.44 -9.91 8.27
CA LEU A 125 9.74 -8.54 8.67
C LEU A 125 8.73 -7.99 9.70
N TYR A 126 7.47 -8.41 9.61
CA TYR A 126 6.37 -7.96 10.44
C TYR A 126 5.60 -9.13 11.06
N PRO A 127 6.23 -9.93 11.96
CA PRO A 127 5.66 -11.19 12.45
C PRO A 127 4.39 -11.02 13.29
N LYS A 128 4.11 -9.81 13.77
CA LYS A 128 2.89 -9.48 14.53
C LYS A 128 1.72 -9.06 13.65
N VAL A 129 1.95 -8.86 12.35
CA VAL A 129 0.92 -8.39 11.40
C VAL A 129 0.24 -9.58 10.74
N ASN A 130 -1.08 -9.65 10.86
CA ASN A 130 -1.84 -10.69 10.16
C ASN A 130 -2.20 -10.25 8.75
N ILE A 131 -1.69 -10.95 7.75
CA ILE A 131 -2.00 -10.79 6.32
C ILE A 131 -2.88 -11.90 5.76
N ARG A 132 -3.51 -12.68 6.65
CA ARG A 132 -4.34 -13.81 6.26
C ARG A 132 -5.79 -13.61 6.70
N GLY A 133 -6.70 -14.08 5.88
CA GLY A 133 -8.12 -14.09 6.20
C GLY A 133 -8.48 -15.14 7.25
N ALA A 134 -9.74 -15.13 7.70
CA ALA A 134 -10.25 -16.01 8.74
C ALA A 134 -10.07 -17.52 8.46
N ARG A 135 -9.97 -17.91 7.18
CA ARG A 135 -9.73 -19.30 6.77
C ARG A 135 -8.26 -19.60 6.44
N GLY A 136 -7.33 -18.74 6.85
CA GLY A 136 -5.89 -18.89 6.62
C GLY A 136 -5.40 -18.53 5.21
N GLY A 137 -6.30 -18.18 4.29
CA GLY A 137 -5.95 -17.77 2.94
C GLY A 137 -5.19 -16.42 2.93
N LEU A 138 -4.18 -16.32 2.07
CA LEU A 138 -3.43 -15.07 1.89
C LEU A 138 -4.33 -13.95 1.33
N LEU A 139 -4.27 -12.79 1.96
CA LEU A 139 -4.82 -11.54 1.47
C LEU A 139 -3.68 -10.72 0.87
N ASP A 140 -3.35 -11.00 -0.39
CA ASP A 140 -2.18 -10.45 -1.08
C ASP A 140 -2.17 -8.91 -1.13
N GLY A 141 -3.32 -8.26 -1.23
CA GLY A 141 -3.40 -6.81 -1.13
C GLY A 141 -2.85 -6.23 0.18
N LEU A 142 -2.94 -6.98 1.30
CA LEU A 142 -2.36 -6.56 2.58
C LEU A 142 -0.83 -6.67 2.56
N SER A 143 -0.29 -7.80 2.09
CA SER A 143 1.15 -8.00 2.01
C SER A 143 1.81 -7.02 1.02
N ASP A 144 1.18 -6.80 -0.14
CA ASP A 144 1.71 -5.93 -1.17
C ASP A 144 1.73 -4.46 -0.70
N SER A 145 0.63 -3.96 -0.13
CA SER A 145 0.58 -2.59 0.39
C SER A 145 1.55 -2.37 1.56
N LEU A 146 1.72 -3.35 2.46
CA LEU A 146 2.69 -3.25 3.56
C LEU A 146 4.13 -3.24 3.04
N MET A 147 4.45 -4.09 2.06
CA MET A 147 5.81 -4.11 1.48
C MET A 147 6.10 -2.85 0.68
N MET A 148 5.12 -2.26 0.00
CA MET A 148 5.28 -0.94 -0.62
C MET A 148 5.49 0.17 0.42
N ALA A 149 4.75 0.17 1.53
CA ALA A 149 4.96 1.13 2.63
C ALA A 149 6.35 0.96 3.27
N HIS A 150 6.82 -0.28 3.41
CA HIS A 150 8.19 -0.59 3.83
C HIS A 150 9.22 0.02 2.88
N CYS A 151 9.07 -0.20 1.56
CA CYS A 151 9.94 0.41 0.55
C CYS A 151 9.89 1.94 0.62
N ALA A 152 8.71 2.54 0.75
CA ALA A 152 8.55 3.98 0.89
C ALA A 152 9.36 4.52 2.09
N SER A 153 9.33 3.83 3.22
CA SER A 153 10.10 4.20 4.42
C SER A 153 11.61 4.12 4.24
N GLN A 154 12.09 3.32 3.29
CA GLN A 154 13.52 3.23 2.96
C GLN A 154 13.95 4.28 1.93
N ILE A 155 13.06 4.62 0.97
CA ILE A 155 13.34 5.58 -0.10
C ILE A 155 13.24 7.03 0.40
N HIS A 156 12.21 7.33 1.20
CA HIS A 156 11.89 8.67 1.69
C HIS A 156 12.33 8.87 3.15
N LYS A 157 13.50 8.35 3.52
CA LYS A 157 14.10 8.63 4.84
C LYS A 157 14.37 10.11 5.00
N ILE A 158 13.97 10.65 6.14
CA ILE A 158 14.30 12.02 6.60
C ILE A 158 15.39 11.92 7.68
#